data_24547db0bd624956446f91c96d0dd689
#
_entry.id   24547db0bd624956446f91c96d0dd689
#
_cell.length_a   1.000
_cell.length_b   1.000
_cell.length_c   1.000
_cell.angle_alpha   90.00
_cell.angle_beta   90.00
_cell.angle_gamma   90.00
#
_symmetry.space_group_name_H-M   'P 1'
#
loop_
_entity.id
_entity.type
_entity.pdbx_description
1 polymer ?
#
loop_
_entity_poly.entity_id
_entity_poly.type
_entity_poly.pdbx_seq_one_letter_code
_entity_poly.pdbx_strand_id
1 'polypeptide(L)'
;MYMNEPYSILMQKTTENAPVKDSLAHFGIVCTEFPFKPGGETKDLPKRDWPDEDGEDTYIPDKLLLKAYDLEAEMCYKGDLGTAYDKIMAFQNYLTGENGDGATLKIYNSHTGIGRQGLYLLEVGDFEFNKSNMDEVLTFPVKFRITCLLYTSPSPRDLSTS
;
A
#
# COMPACT_ATOMS: atom_id res chain seq x y z
N MET A 1 11.68 -14.09 -20.78
CA MET A 1 11.84 -13.23 -19.60
C MET A 1 10.63 -12.33 -19.44
N TYR A 2 10.09 -12.29 -18.28
CA TYR A 2 8.93 -11.46 -17.99
C TYR A 2 9.38 -10.17 -17.36
N MET A 3 9.01 -9.07 -17.98
CA MET A 3 9.21 -7.77 -17.38
C MET A 3 7.97 -7.43 -16.59
N ASN A 4 8.16 -6.82 -15.43
CA ASN A 4 7.03 -6.34 -14.66
C ASN A 4 6.38 -5.18 -15.40
N GLU A 5 5.28 -5.44 -16.04
CA GLU A 5 4.54 -4.37 -16.69
C GLU A 5 3.86 -3.50 -15.63
N PRO A 6 3.89 -2.18 -15.83
CA PRO A 6 3.18 -1.29 -14.91
C PRO A 6 1.69 -1.60 -14.92
N TYR A 7 1.09 -1.52 -13.75
CA TYR A 7 -0.33 -1.79 -13.59
C TYR A 7 -0.94 -0.78 -12.62
N SER A 8 -2.25 -0.61 -12.71
CA SER A 8 -2.95 0.26 -11.79
C SER A 8 -3.35 -0.50 -10.54
N ILE A 9 -3.55 0.23 -9.47
CA ILE A 9 -4.08 -0.33 -8.23
C ILE A 9 -5.41 0.36 -7.92
N LEU A 10 -6.30 -0.38 -7.31
CA LEU A 10 -7.59 0.16 -6.89
C LEU A 10 -7.49 0.58 -5.43
N MET A 11 -7.98 1.77 -5.13
CA MET A 11 -7.93 2.33 -3.79
C MET A 11 -9.32 2.77 -3.37
N GLN A 12 -9.61 2.61 -2.10
CA GLN A 12 -10.89 3.05 -1.55
C GLN A 12 -10.67 3.51 -0.12
N LYS A 13 -11.33 4.60 0.24
CA LYS A 13 -11.35 5.04 1.64
C LYS A 13 -12.24 4.10 2.45
N THR A 14 -12.02 4.07 3.75
CA THR A 14 -12.84 3.23 4.63
C THR A 14 -14.12 3.92 5.07
N THR A 15 -14.32 5.17 4.68
CA THR A 15 -15.55 5.89 4.98
C THR A 15 -16.73 5.27 4.23
N GLU A 16 -17.90 5.44 4.79
CA GLU A 16 -19.13 4.92 4.20
C GLU A 16 -19.36 5.50 2.80
N ASN A 17 -19.71 4.65 1.85
CA ASN A 17 -20.01 5.02 0.47
C ASN A 17 -18.85 5.65 -0.29
N ALA A 18 -17.61 5.40 0.15
CA ALA A 18 -16.45 5.93 -0.54
C ALA A 18 -16.29 5.28 -1.91
N PRO A 19 -16.01 6.07 -2.97
CA PRO A 19 -15.83 5.51 -4.30
C PRO A 19 -14.50 4.81 -4.43
N VAL A 20 -14.47 3.78 -5.27
CA VAL A 20 -13.22 3.13 -5.65
C VAL A 20 -12.51 4.01 -6.65
N LYS A 21 -11.23 4.26 -6.42
CA LYS A 21 -10.41 5.05 -7.33
C LYS A 21 -9.32 4.18 -7.94
N ASP A 22 -9.19 4.28 -9.25
CA ASP A 22 -8.12 3.61 -9.97
C ASP A 22 -6.94 4.58 -10.07
N SER A 23 -5.75 4.13 -9.67
CA SER A 23 -4.58 5.02 -9.63
C SER A 23 -4.25 5.61 -11.00
N LEU A 24 -4.41 4.83 -12.06
CA LEU A 24 -4.13 5.31 -13.42
C LEU A 24 -5.24 6.25 -13.91
N ALA A 25 -6.51 5.86 -13.75
CA ALA A 25 -7.61 6.63 -14.28
C ALA A 25 -7.78 7.99 -13.59
N HIS A 26 -7.52 8.06 -12.29
CA HIS A 26 -7.74 9.26 -11.51
C HIS A 26 -6.49 10.13 -11.35
N PHE A 27 -5.32 9.52 -11.33
CA PHE A 27 -4.08 10.24 -11.01
C PHE A 27 -2.99 10.08 -12.06
N GLY A 28 -3.19 9.21 -13.05
CA GLY A 28 -2.16 8.94 -14.05
C GLY A 28 -0.96 8.18 -13.50
N ILE A 29 -1.14 7.47 -12.41
CA ILE A 29 -0.06 6.79 -11.71
C ILE A 29 -0.22 5.29 -11.86
N VAL A 30 0.86 4.62 -12.21
CA VAL A 30 0.89 3.17 -12.28
C VAL A 30 1.89 2.64 -11.28
N CYS A 31 1.71 1.40 -10.91
CA CYS A 31 2.57 0.72 -9.97
C CYS A 31 3.51 -0.18 -10.75
N THR A 32 4.81 -0.07 -10.50
CA THR A 32 5.79 -0.96 -11.13
C THR A 32 6.15 -2.12 -10.22
N GLU A 33 6.03 -1.93 -8.93
CA GLU A 33 6.27 -2.99 -7.97
C GLU A 33 5.42 -2.77 -6.73
N PHE A 34 4.64 -3.79 -6.39
CA PHE A 34 3.87 -3.82 -5.15
C PHE A 34 4.17 -5.15 -4.49
N PRO A 35 4.96 -5.18 -3.40
CA PRO A 35 5.46 -6.42 -2.87
C PRO A 35 4.38 -7.42 -2.49
N PHE A 36 4.62 -8.67 -2.84
CA PHE A 36 3.76 -9.76 -2.40
C PHE A 36 4.18 -10.12 -0.98
N LYS A 37 3.48 -9.54 -0.01
CA LYS A 37 3.83 -9.73 1.40
C LYS A 37 2.55 -10.00 2.19
N PRO A 38 2.12 -11.26 2.25
CA PRO A 38 0.85 -11.59 2.90
C PRO A 38 0.85 -11.46 4.41
N GLY A 39 2.00 -11.37 5.04
CA GLY A 39 2.09 -11.20 6.47
C GLY A 39 3.48 -10.77 6.89
N GLY A 40 3.67 -10.62 8.16
CA GLY A 40 4.93 -10.19 8.73
C GLY A 40 5.34 -11.03 9.91
N GLU A 41 6.01 -10.39 10.85
CA GLU A 41 6.49 -11.04 12.06
C GLU A 41 5.35 -11.32 13.03
N THR A 42 5.52 -12.35 13.83
CA THR A 42 4.60 -12.62 14.92
C THR A 42 4.80 -11.62 16.06
N LYS A 43 3.74 -11.34 16.79
CA LYS A 43 3.82 -10.49 17.97
C LYS A 43 4.67 -11.16 19.04
N ASP A 44 5.29 -10.34 19.87
CA ASP A 44 6.10 -10.83 20.97
C ASP A 44 5.24 -11.61 21.94
N LEU A 45 5.78 -12.71 22.44
CA LEU A 45 5.10 -13.56 23.39
C LEU A 45 5.67 -13.35 24.79
N PRO A 46 4.85 -13.49 25.84
CA PRO A 46 5.36 -13.49 27.21
C PRO A 46 6.34 -14.64 27.38
N LYS A 47 7.51 -14.37 27.90
CA LYS A 47 8.53 -15.39 28.08
C LYS A 47 9.43 -15.09 29.27
N ARG A 48 10.05 -16.14 29.80
CA ARG A 48 11.05 -16.05 30.85
C ARG A 48 12.28 -16.83 30.44
N ASP A 49 13.42 -16.25 30.68
CA ASP A 49 14.71 -16.87 30.41
C ASP A 49 15.40 -17.12 31.75
N TRP A 50 15.39 -18.37 32.17
CA TRP A 50 15.97 -18.77 33.44
C TRP A 50 17.45 -19.09 33.25
N PRO A 51 18.33 -18.48 34.06
CA PRO A 51 19.77 -18.65 33.81
C PRO A 51 20.29 -20.05 34.06
N ASP A 52 19.56 -20.89 34.80
CA ASP A 52 19.98 -22.25 35.12
C ASP A 52 19.28 -23.31 34.27
N GLU A 53 18.56 -22.90 33.24
CA GLU A 53 17.87 -23.82 32.35
C GLU A 53 18.24 -23.52 30.90
N ASP A 54 18.24 -24.58 30.10
CA ASP A 54 18.40 -24.42 28.65
C ASP A 54 17.14 -23.84 28.02
N GLY A 55 17.32 -22.89 27.13
CA GLY A 55 16.20 -22.28 26.42
C GLY A 55 15.45 -21.28 27.27
N GLU A 56 14.19 -21.10 26.96
CA GLU A 56 13.33 -20.15 27.62
C GLU A 56 11.92 -20.73 27.79
N ASP A 57 11.23 -20.26 28.82
CA ASP A 57 9.82 -20.58 29.01
C ASP A 57 8.98 -19.53 28.28
N THR A 58 8.31 -19.94 27.22
CA THR A 58 7.50 -19.06 26.41
C THR A 58 6.05 -19.51 26.47
N TYR A 59 5.14 -18.58 26.75
CA TYR A 59 3.72 -18.84 26.61
C TYR A 59 3.37 -18.83 25.13
N ILE A 60 2.92 -19.98 24.62
CA ILE A 60 2.54 -20.12 23.21
C ILE A 60 1.04 -20.29 23.13
N PRO A 61 0.31 -19.28 22.61
CA PRO A 61 -1.14 -19.40 22.45
C PRO A 61 -1.50 -20.35 21.32
N ASP A 62 -2.78 -20.70 21.23
CA ASP A 62 -3.26 -21.57 20.16
C ASP A 62 -3.05 -20.96 18.78
N LYS A 63 -3.01 -19.65 18.70
CA LYS A 63 -2.80 -18.94 17.45
C LYS A 63 -1.78 -17.83 17.66
N LEU A 64 -0.76 -17.79 16.83
CA LEU A 64 0.19 -16.71 16.85
C LEU A 64 -0.39 -15.53 16.08
N LEU A 65 -0.32 -14.35 16.69
CA LEU A 65 -0.80 -13.12 16.08
C LEU A 65 0.34 -12.41 15.38
N LEU A 66 0.03 -11.71 14.31
CA LEU A 66 1.03 -11.03 13.50
C LEU A 66 1.09 -9.55 13.85
N LYS A 67 2.28 -8.98 13.72
CA LYS A 67 2.50 -7.55 13.89
C LYS A 67 2.04 -6.79 12.67
N ALA A 68 1.70 -5.52 12.85
CA ALA A 68 1.61 -4.58 11.75
C ALA A 68 2.97 -4.48 11.06
N TYR A 69 2.98 -4.14 9.79
CA TYR A 69 4.23 -4.04 9.03
C TYR A 69 4.16 -2.93 7.99
N ASP A 70 5.32 -2.51 7.53
CA ASP A 70 5.44 -1.50 6.49
C ASP A 70 5.56 -2.18 5.14
N LEU A 71 5.01 -1.54 4.13
CA LEU A 71 5.08 -2.03 2.77
C LEU A 71 5.44 -0.87 1.86
N GLU A 72 6.45 -1.06 1.03
CA GLU A 72 6.91 -0.04 0.10
C GLU A 72 6.58 -0.46 -1.33
N ALA A 73 5.87 0.40 -2.03
CA ALA A 73 5.51 0.18 -3.42
C ALA A 73 6.26 1.16 -4.30
N GLU A 74 6.61 0.72 -5.50
CA GLU A 74 7.26 1.58 -6.48
C GLU A 74 6.21 2.07 -7.46
N MET A 75 6.08 3.39 -7.57
CA MET A 75 5.06 4.03 -8.40
C MET A 75 5.71 4.86 -9.49
N CYS A 76 4.96 5.07 -10.57
CA CYS A 76 5.43 5.84 -11.70
C CYS A 76 4.30 6.72 -12.23
N TYR A 77 4.61 7.99 -12.44
CA TYR A 77 3.71 8.90 -13.15
C TYR A 77 4.28 9.21 -14.51
N LYS A 78 3.45 9.16 -15.53
CA LYS A 78 3.80 9.57 -16.89
C LYS A 78 2.71 10.47 -17.42
N GLY A 79 3.08 11.62 -17.91
CA GLY A 79 2.12 12.56 -18.47
C GLY A 79 2.80 13.66 -19.28
N ASP A 80 1.99 14.61 -19.74
CA ASP A 80 2.47 15.73 -20.51
C ASP A 80 3.33 16.65 -19.65
N LEU A 81 4.19 17.41 -20.29
CA LEU A 81 5.05 18.35 -19.60
C LEU A 81 4.22 19.36 -18.79
N GLY A 82 4.63 19.56 -17.54
CA GLY A 82 4.01 20.52 -16.67
C GLY A 82 2.80 20.01 -15.88
N THR A 83 2.44 18.74 -16.06
CA THR A 83 1.25 18.19 -15.38
C THR A 83 1.57 17.39 -14.13
N ALA A 84 2.84 17.02 -13.93
CA ALA A 84 3.22 16.11 -12.85
C ALA A 84 2.90 16.66 -11.47
N TYR A 85 3.20 17.93 -11.22
CA TYR A 85 3.01 18.50 -9.90
C TYR A 85 1.54 18.38 -9.44
N ASP A 86 0.61 18.79 -10.31
CA ASP A 86 -0.80 18.76 -9.95
C ASP A 86 -1.30 17.34 -9.70
N LYS A 87 -0.88 16.40 -10.54
CA LYS A 87 -1.30 15.00 -10.41
C LYS A 87 -0.70 14.33 -9.18
N ILE A 88 0.57 14.58 -8.92
CA ILE A 88 1.24 14.03 -7.74
C ILE A 88 0.65 14.62 -6.47
N MET A 89 0.37 15.92 -6.44
CA MET A 89 -0.26 16.53 -5.28
C MET A 89 -1.67 16.02 -5.06
N ALA A 90 -2.43 15.80 -6.13
CA ALA A 90 -3.77 15.23 -6.02
C ALA A 90 -3.70 13.82 -5.42
N PHE A 91 -2.76 13.02 -5.87
CA PHE A 91 -2.55 11.67 -5.35
C PHE A 91 -2.15 11.70 -3.88
N GLN A 92 -1.19 12.54 -3.54
CA GLN A 92 -0.73 12.67 -2.16
C GLN A 92 -1.85 13.16 -1.24
N ASN A 93 -2.61 14.16 -1.68
CA ASN A 93 -3.74 14.67 -0.90
C ASN A 93 -4.81 13.61 -0.69
N TYR A 94 -5.04 12.78 -1.71
CA TYR A 94 -5.96 11.66 -1.55
C TYR A 94 -5.46 10.70 -0.48
N LEU A 95 -4.19 10.33 -0.55
CA LEU A 95 -3.62 9.37 0.41
C LEU A 95 -3.62 9.89 1.84
N THR A 96 -3.33 11.17 2.03
CA THR A 96 -3.25 11.75 3.37
C THR A 96 -4.61 12.12 3.96
N GLY A 97 -5.64 12.18 3.13
CA GLY A 97 -6.95 12.61 3.59
C GLY A 97 -7.10 14.13 3.69
N GLU A 98 -6.27 14.88 2.97
CA GLU A 98 -6.32 16.34 2.97
C GLU A 98 -7.68 16.87 2.55
N ASN A 99 -8.38 16.12 1.70
CA ASN A 99 -9.71 16.51 1.23
C ASN A 99 -10.83 16.21 2.23
N GLY A 100 -10.50 15.66 3.40
CA GLY A 100 -11.50 15.33 4.41
C GLY A 100 -12.11 13.95 4.25
N ASP A 101 -11.62 13.15 3.32
CA ASP A 101 -12.16 11.82 3.03
C ASP A 101 -11.65 10.76 4.00
N GLY A 102 -10.72 11.12 4.86
CA GLY A 102 -10.09 10.18 5.76
C GLY A 102 -8.76 9.67 5.24
N ALA A 103 -7.96 9.15 6.13
CA ALA A 103 -6.60 8.70 5.81
C ALA A 103 -6.47 7.17 5.69
N THR A 104 -7.46 6.44 6.19
CA THR A 104 -7.40 4.98 6.17
C THR A 104 -7.85 4.45 4.82
N LEU A 105 -7.08 3.52 4.27
CA LEU A 105 -7.27 3.05 2.90
C LEU A 105 -7.49 1.55 2.84
N LYS A 106 -8.17 1.14 1.78
CA LYS A 106 -8.16 -0.22 1.28
C LYS A 106 -7.49 -0.19 -0.08
N ILE A 107 -6.60 -1.11 -0.32
CA ILE A 107 -5.90 -1.19 -1.60
C ILE A 107 -6.03 -2.60 -2.15
N TYR A 108 -6.42 -2.69 -3.41
CA TYR A 108 -6.51 -3.97 -4.10
C TYR A 108 -5.55 -3.95 -5.29
N ASN A 109 -4.68 -4.93 -5.34
CA ASN A 109 -3.75 -5.12 -6.44
C ASN A 109 -4.26 -6.27 -7.31
N SER A 110 -4.84 -5.94 -8.46
CA SER A 110 -5.40 -6.94 -9.36
C SER A 110 -4.34 -7.85 -9.96
N HIS A 111 -3.09 -7.37 -10.03
CA HIS A 111 -2.00 -8.16 -10.57
C HIS A 111 -1.67 -9.37 -9.69
N THR A 112 -1.68 -9.19 -8.38
CA THR A 112 -1.42 -10.27 -7.43
C THR A 112 -2.69 -10.89 -6.85
N GLY A 113 -3.83 -10.24 -7.02
CA GLY A 113 -5.09 -10.70 -6.45
C GLY A 113 -5.24 -10.44 -4.97
N ILE A 114 -4.40 -9.61 -4.39
CA ILE A 114 -4.39 -9.36 -2.95
C ILE A 114 -4.99 -7.99 -2.63
N GLY A 115 -5.98 -8.00 -1.75
CA GLY A 115 -6.53 -6.78 -1.17
C GLY A 115 -6.06 -6.64 0.27
N ARG A 116 -5.85 -5.41 0.68
CA ARG A 116 -5.50 -5.08 2.05
C ARG A 116 -6.33 -3.94 2.55
N GLN A 117 -6.64 -3.95 3.82
CA GLN A 117 -7.37 -2.87 4.47
C GLN A 117 -6.64 -2.44 5.73
N GLY A 118 -7.03 -1.29 6.26
CA GLY A 118 -6.35 -0.76 7.43
C GLY A 118 -4.97 -0.22 7.13
N LEU A 119 -4.79 0.37 5.93
CA LEU A 119 -3.52 0.97 5.56
C LEU A 119 -3.58 2.47 5.73
N TYR A 120 -2.43 3.05 5.96
CA TYR A 120 -2.28 4.49 5.86
C TYR A 120 -0.89 4.83 5.33
N LEU A 121 -0.79 6.03 4.75
CA LEU A 121 0.46 6.49 4.16
C LEU A 121 1.47 6.84 5.24
N LEU A 122 2.69 6.34 5.10
CA LEU A 122 3.81 6.78 5.92
C LEU A 122 4.62 7.85 5.22
N GLU A 123 4.93 7.62 3.94
CA GLU A 123 5.85 8.48 3.23
C GLU A 123 5.68 8.32 1.73
N VAL A 124 5.75 9.45 1.03
CA VAL A 124 5.98 9.46 -0.40
C VAL A 124 7.44 9.89 -0.56
N GLY A 125 8.26 8.95 -0.97
CA GLY A 125 9.71 9.15 -0.94
C GLY A 125 10.28 9.87 -2.14
N ASP A 126 11.58 9.78 -2.29
CA ASP A 126 12.35 10.57 -3.24
C ASP A 126 11.89 10.34 -4.68
N PHE A 127 11.64 11.45 -5.38
CA PHE A 127 11.22 11.40 -6.77
C PHE A 127 12.42 11.40 -7.69
N GLU A 128 12.39 10.52 -8.67
CA GLU A 128 13.33 10.56 -9.78
C GLU A 128 12.59 11.11 -10.99
N PHE A 129 13.01 12.27 -11.45
CA PHE A 129 12.35 13.00 -12.51
C PHE A 129 13.09 12.81 -13.82
N ASN A 130 12.42 12.27 -14.81
CA ASN A 130 12.96 12.09 -16.16
C ASN A 130 12.07 12.84 -17.14
N LYS A 131 12.70 13.63 -17.99
CA LYS A 131 12.01 14.49 -18.92
C LYS A 131 12.40 14.10 -20.34
N SER A 132 11.41 13.86 -21.20
CA SER A 132 11.62 13.70 -22.61
C SER A 132 11.07 14.92 -23.34
N ASN A 133 11.11 14.91 -24.68
CA ASN A 133 10.69 16.07 -25.46
C ASN A 133 9.25 16.52 -25.20
N MET A 134 8.36 15.57 -24.99
CA MET A 134 6.93 15.86 -24.85
C MET A 134 6.33 15.39 -23.53
N ASP A 135 7.05 14.53 -22.82
CA ASP A 135 6.52 13.86 -21.64
C ASP A 135 7.43 14.08 -20.45
N GLU A 136 6.88 13.92 -19.29
CA GLU A 136 7.65 13.79 -18.08
C GLU A 136 7.28 12.50 -17.36
N VAL A 137 8.27 11.85 -16.79
CA VAL A 137 8.10 10.57 -16.09
C VAL A 137 8.75 10.71 -14.73
N LEU A 138 7.98 10.42 -13.69
CA LEU A 138 8.47 10.41 -12.32
C LEU A 138 8.34 9.01 -11.75
N THR A 139 9.40 8.54 -11.13
CA THR A 139 9.34 7.31 -10.33
C THR A 139 9.58 7.66 -8.89
N PHE A 140 8.83 7.02 -8.00
CA PHE A 140 8.92 7.33 -6.58
C PHE A 140 8.42 6.16 -5.75
N PRO A 141 9.01 5.93 -4.58
CA PRO A 141 8.48 4.94 -3.65
C PRO A 141 7.36 5.52 -2.82
N VAL A 142 6.40 4.70 -2.47
CA VAL A 142 5.32 5.05 -1.55
C VAL A 142 5.30 4.00 -0.46
N LYS A 143 5.41 4.43 0.78
CA LYS A 143 5.46 3.54 1.92
C LYS A 143 4.16 3.61 2.70
N PHE A 144 3.59 2.44 2.97
CA PHE A 144 2.36 2.31 3.73
C PHE A 144 2.61 1.51 5.00
N ARG A 145 1.81 1.78 6.02
CA ARG A 145 1.75 0.96 7.22
C ARG A 145 0.49 0.12 7.15
N ILE A 146 0.63 -1.18 7.27
CA ILE A 146 -0.50 -2.09 7.24
C ILE A 146 -0.81 -2.51 8.67
N THR A 147 -1.94 -2.03 9.19
CA THR A 147 -2.30 -2.25 10.58
C THR A 147 -3.25 -3.43 10.75
N CYS A 148 -4.07 -3.69 9.73
CA CYS A 148 -5.01 -4.81 9.77
C CYS A 148 -4.50 -5.89 8.83
N LEU A 149 -4.15 -7.03 9.40
CA LEU A 149 -3.59 -8.14 8.61
C LEU A 149 -4.67 -9.06 8.06
N LEU A 150 -5.91 -8.73 8.33
CA LEU A 150 -7.02 -9.46 7.76
C LEU A 150 -7.19 -9.01 6.32
N TYR A 151 -6.93 -9.92 5.41
CA TYR A 151 -7.12 -9.65 4.00
C TYR A 151 -7.65 -10.90 3.33
N THR A 152 -8.27 -10.67 2.20
CA THR A 152 -8.79 -11.73 1.36
C THR A 152 -8.33 -11.43 -0.05
N SER A 153 -8.73 -12.25 -1.00
CA SER A 153 -8.56 -11.96 -2.41
C SER A 153 -9.89 -11.39 -2.93
N PRO A 154 -10.24 -10.15 -2.55
CA PRO A 154 -11.53 -9.60 -2.94
C PRO A 154 -11.56 -9.32 -4.43
N SER A 155 -12.75 -9.44 -5.00
CA SER A 155 -12.95 -8.94 -6.34
C SER A 155 -13.01 -7.40 -6.27
N PRO A 156 -12.78 -6.71 -7.38
CA PRO A 156 -12.97 -5.26 -7.40
C PRO A 156 -14.36 -4.83 -6.95
N ARG A 157 -15.33 -5.69 -7.12
CA ARG A 157 -16.70 -5.43 -6.68
C ARG A 157 -16.79 -5.26 -5.16
N ASP A 158 -15.98 -6.00 -4.40
CA ASP A 158 -15.96 -5.88 -2.94
C ASP A 158 -15.43 -4.52 -2.50
N LEU A 159 -14.56 -3.91 -3.29
CA LEU A 159 -14.06 -2.58 -3.02
C LEU A 159 -15.04 -1.50 -3.41
N SER A 160 -15.91 -1.78 -4.38
CA SER A 160 -16.88 -0.78 -4.85
C SER A 160 -18.16 -0.75 -4.03
N THR A 161 -18.35 -1.68 -3.15
CA THR A 161 -19.57 -1.77 -2.35
C THR A 161 -19.60 -0.65 -1.32
N SER A 162 -20.69 0.01 -1.30
CA SER A 162 -20.95 1.07 -0.33
C SER A 162 -21.67 0.53 0.88
#